data_181ec981dd5a92e4e5ec7a54063dd219
#
_entry.id   181ec981dd5a92e4e5ec7a54063dd219
#
_cell.length_a   1.000
_cell.length_b   1.000
_cell.length_c   1.000
_cell.angle_alpha   90.00
_cell.angle_beta   90.00
_cell.angle_gamma   90.00
#
_symmetry.space_group_name_H-M   'P 1'
#
loop_
_entity.id
_entity.type
_entity.pdbx_description
1 polymer ?
#
loop_
_entity_poly.entity_id
_entity_poly.type
_entity_poly.pdbx_seq_one_letter_code
_entity_poly.pdbx_strand_id
1 'polypeptide(L)'
;MDWTDDIAVFLESEGFGFSVEEKCGIKEFRVHVDYAGGGDVLLDAVPALTRTLTLAENILRAAETLRREPGKRVFVPQDFWMGRGEMVRKRLLAQLGRFRPVFARNTVVRRLSKPETAGFLDAWHSYGDATARYRYGMF
;
A
#
# COMPACT_ATOMS: atom_id res chain seq x y z
N MET A 1 -5.65 -19.84 -6.69
CA MET A 1 -6.09 -18.67 -5.90
C MET A 1 -5.65 -17.43 -6.64
N ASP A 2 -6.58 -16.55 -6.91
CA ASP A 2 -6.25 -15.26 -7.52
C ASP A 2 -5.49 -14.40 -6.49
N TRP A 3 -4.56 -13.57 -6.93
CA TRP A 3 -3.80 -12.69 -6.03
C TRP A 3 -4.71 -11.71 -5.25
N THR A 4 -5.87 -11.39 -5.79
CA THR A 4 -6.88 -10.57 -5.12
C THR A 4 -7.59 -11.32 -3.99
N ASP A 5 -7.68 -12.65 -4.06
CA ASP A 5 -8.20 -13.48 -2.95
C ASP A 5 -7.24 -13.42 -1.76
N ASP A 6 -5.92 -13.32 -2.01
CA ASP A 6 -4.92 -13.13 -0.94
C ASP A 6 -5.08 -11.77 -0.23
N ILE A 7 -5.52 -10.72 -0.94
CA ILE A 7 -5.90 -9.43 -0.31
C ILE A 7 -7.11 -9.63 0.61
N ALA A 8 -8.14 -10.35 0.18
CA ALA A 8 -9.32 -10.65 0.99
C ALA A 8 -8.95 -11.41 2.26
N VAL A 9 -8.16 -12.49 2.12
CA VAL A 9 -7.66 -13.28 3.26
C VAL A 9 -6.85 -12.42 4.23
N PHE A 10 -6.00 -11.53 3.73
CA PHE A 10 -5.25 -10.60 4.56
C PHE A 10 -6.17 -9.66 5.35
N LEU A 11 -7.16 -9.04 4.70
CA LEU A 11 -8.11 -8.14 5.38
C LEU A 11 -8.92 -8.87 6.45
N GLU A 12 -9.38 -10.08 6.16
CA GLU A 12 -10.10 -10.94 7.11
C GLU A 12 -9.21 -11.30 8.32
N SER A 13 -7.96 -11.69 8.06
CA SER A 13 -7.02 -12.05 9.15
C SER A 13 -6.70 -10.89 10.08
N GLU A 14 -6.76 -9.66 9.57
CA GLU A 14 -6.58 -8.43 10.35
C GLU A 14 -7.91 -7.93 10.99
N GLY A 15 -9.02 -8.64 10.77
CA GLY A 15 -10.33 -8.35 11.36
C GLY A 15 -11.06 -7.16 10.73
N PHE A 16 -10.77 -6.84 9.47
CA PHE A 16 -11.51 -5.80 8.75
C PHE A 16 -12.78 -6.35 8.11
N GLY A 17 -13.88 -5.60 8.26
CA GLY A 17 -15.08 -5.76 7.42
C GLY A 17 -14.87 -5.06 6.07
N PHE A 18 -15.24 -5.71 4.99
CA PHE A 18 -15.14 -5.13 3.65
C PHE A 18 -16.18 -5.70 2.69
N SER A 19 -16.43 -4.98 1.60
CA SER A 19 -17.15 -5.47 0.42
C SER A 19 -16.25 -5.37 -0.82
N VAL A 20 -16.52 -6.19 -1.83
CA VAL A 20 -15.73 -6.22 -3.07
C VAL A 20 -16.64 -5.92 -4.24
N GLU A 21 -16.20 -4.99 -5.10
CA GLU A 21 -16.83 -4.67 -6.38
C GLU A 21 -15.77 -4.72 -7.48
N GLU A 22 -16.19 -5.00 -8.71
CA GLU A 22 -15.32 -4.90 -9.88
C GLU A 22 -15.70 -3.68 -10.72
N LYS A 23 -14.73 -2.79 -10.96
CA LYS A 23 -14.88 -1.58 -11.76
C LYS A 23 -13.82 -1.54 -12.85
N CYS A 24 -14.23 -1.63 -14.09
CA CYS A 24 -13.33 -1.51 -15.25
C CYS A 24 -12.15 -2.49 -15.23
N GLY A 25 -12.35 -3.72 -14.74
CA GLY A 25 -11.30 -4.74 -14.61
C GLY A 25 -10.38 -4.58 -13.39
N ILE A 26 -10.72 -3.67 -12.48
CA ILE A 26 -10.05 -3.47 -11.19
C ILE A 26 -11.00 -3.91 -10.08
N LYS A 27 -10.55 -4.79 -9.19
CA LYS A 27 -11.31 -5.14 -7.98
C LYS A 27 -11.10 -4.06 -6.92
N GLU A 28 -12.19 -3.42 -6.51
CA GLU A 28 -12.24 -2.44 -5.43
C GLU A 28 -12.69 -3.13 -4.15
N PHE A 29 -11.87 -3.05 -3.10
CA PHE A 29 -12.23 -3.46 -1.74
C PHE A 29 -12.61 -2.21 -0.95
N ARG A 30 -13.87 -2.12 -0.55
CA ARG A 30 -14.37 -1.06 0.33
C ARG A 30 -14.22 -1.53 1.77
N VAL A 31 -13.18 -1.06 2.45
CA VAL A 31 -12.82 -1.46 3.81
C VAL A 31 -13.37 -0.47 4.82
N HIS A 32 -14.18 -0.96 5.77
CA HIS A 32 -14.69 -0.14 6.86
C HIS A 32 -13.65 0.01 7.96
N VAL A 33 -13.39 1.24 8.41
CA VAL A 33 -12.40 1.54 9.45
C VAL A 33 -13.00 2.34 10.60
N ASP A 34 -12.80 1.83 11.82
CA ASP A 34 -13.33 2.39 13.07
C ASP A 34 -12.26 3.21 13.81
N TYR A 35 -11.87 4.37 13.25
CA TYR A 35 -11.00 5.31 13.97
C TYR A 35 -11.56 6.73 13.93
N ALA A 36 -11.04 7.62 14.75
CA ALA A 36 -11.50 9.03 14.82
C ALA A 36 -11.39 9.72 13.45
N GLY A 37 -12.53 10.04 12.86
CA GLY A 37 -12.66 10.48 11.46
C GLY A 37 -13.09 9.38 10.50
N GLY A 38 -13.53 8.25 11.05
CA GLY A 38 -13.85 7.00 10.36
C GLY A 38 -14.66 7.11 9.07
N GLY A 39 -14.69 6.06 8.33
CA GLY A 39 -15.32 5.97 7.02
C GLY A 39 -14.73 4.79 6.24
N ASP A 40 -15.07 4.71 4.97
CA ASP A 40 -14.53 3.66 4.13
C ASP A 40 -13.19 4.07 3.51
N VAL A 41 -12.27 3.13 3.46
CA VAL A 41 -11.05 3.20 2.65
C VAL A 41 -11.20 2.27 1.46
N LEU A 42 -10.99 2.80 0.26
CA LEU A 42 -11.09 2.05 -0.98
C LEU A 42 -9.72 1.53 -1.38
N LEU A 43 -9.58 0.20 -1.48
CA LEU A 43 -8.36 -0.43 -1.99
C LEU A 43 -8.62 -0.92 -3.41
N ASP A 44 -7.90 -0.37 -4.37
CA ASP A 44 -8.01 -0.76 -5.77
C ASP A 44 -6.90 -1.73 -6.12
N ALA A 45 -7.26 -2.99 -6.35
CA ALA A 45 -6.34 -4.03 -6.77
C ALA A 45 -6.04 -3.92 -8.28
N VAL A 46 -4.91 -3.30 -8.61
CA VAL A 46 -4.51 -3.01 -9.99
C VAL A 46 -3.67 -4.16 -10.56
N PRO A 47 -4.18 -4.87 -11.60
CA PRO A 47 -3.45 -5.98 -12.22
C PRO A 47 -2.12 -5.54 -12.84
N ALA A 48 -1.15 -6.45 -12.89
CA ALA A 48 0.11 -6.21 -13.58
C ALA A 48 -0.09 -6.06 -15.10
N LEU A 49 0.58 -5.09 -15.69
CA LEU A 49 0.41 -4.67 -17.10
C LEU A 49 1.24 -5.54 -18.05
N THR A 50 0.99 -6.85 -18.13
CA THR A 50 1.95 -7.78 -18.73
C THR A 50 1.59 -8.36 -20.10
N ARG A 51 0.37 -8.20 -20.65
CA ARG A 51 -0.01 -9.02 -21.79
C ARG A 51 -0.28 -8.32 -23.12
N THR A 52 -0.82 -7.13 -23.12
CA THR A 52 -1.00 -6.32 -24.34
C THR A 52 -1.00 -4.83 -24.01
N LEU A 53 -0.52 -3.99 -24.93
CA LEU A 53 -0.58 -2.53 -24.78
C LEU A 53 -2.01 -2.03 -24.55
N THR A 54 -2.97 -2.59 -25.30
CA THR A 54 -4.39 -2.20 -25.18
C THR A 54 -4.96 -2.48 -23.78
N LEU A 55 -4.63 -3.64 -23.18
CA LEU A 55 -5.04 -3.96 -21.83
C LEU A 55 -4.37 -3.04 -20.81
N ALA A 56 -3.09 -2.77 -20.98
CA ALA A 56 -2.33 -1.84 -20.13
C ALA A 56 -2.93 -0.43 -20.17
N GLU A 57 -3.23 0.09 -21.36
CA GLU A 57 -3.86 1.39 -21.53
C GLU A 57 -5.24 1.46 -20.87
N ASN A 58 -6.06 0.43 -21.01
CA ASN A 58 -7.38 0.37 -20.39
C ASN A 58 -7.29 0.37 -18.86
N ILE A 59 -6.38 -0.40 -18.28
CA ILE A 59 -6.17 -0.43 -16.82
C ILE A 59 -5.65 0.90 -16.30
N LEU A 60 -4.68 1.53 -16.98
CA LEU A 60 -4.17 2.85 -16.61
C LEU A 60 -5.28 3.90 -16.65
N ARG A 61 -6.10 3.89 -17.70
CA ARG A 61 -7.24 4.80 -17.86
C ARG A 61 -8.29 4.60 -16.77
N ALA A 62 -8.58 3.33 -16.42
CA ALA A 62 -9.48 2.99 -15.32
C ALA A 62 -8.92 3.49 -13.98
N ALA A 63 -7.64 3.25 -13.69
CA ALA A 63 -6.98 3.73 -12.48
C ALA A 63 -6.98 5.27 -12.39
N GLU A 64 -6.76 5.98 -13.49
CA GLU A 64 -6.87 7.44 -13.54
C GLU A 64 -8.29 7.94 -13.25
N THR A 65 -9.31 7.25 -13.78
CA THR A 65 -10.71 7.56 -13.52
C THR A 65 -11.04 7.36 -12.04
N LEU A 66 -10.69 6.22 -11.48
CA LEU A 66 -10.90 5.91 -10.07
C LEU A 66 -10.18 6.89 -9.13
N ARG A 67 -8.98 7.34 -9.51
CA ARG A 67 -8.22 8.33 -8.71
C ARG A 67 -8.92 9.67 -8.58
N ARG A 68 -9.81 10.01 -9.50
CA ARG A 68 -10.59 11.26 -9.47
C ARG A 68 -11.88 11.14 -8.67
N GLU A 69 -12.30 9.93 -8.30
CA GLU A 69 -13.48 9.72 -7.46
C GLU A 69 -13.22 10.21 -6.02
N PRO A 70 -14.25 10.77 -5.34
CA PRO A 70 -14.09 11.22 -3.96
C PRO A 70 -13.88 10.04 -3.00
N GLY A 71 -13.15 10.30 -1.92
CA GLY A 71 -12.89 9.32 -0.87
C GLY A 71 -11.40 9.00 -0.70
N LYS A 72 -11.06 8.33 0.40
CA LYS A 72 -9.70 7.84 0.64
C LYS A 72 -9.48 6.56 -0.16
N ARG A 73 -8.58 6.62 -1.12
CA ARG A 73 -8.29 5.54 -2.05
C ARG A 73 -6.81 5.15 -2.03
N VAL A 74 -6.55 3.86 -2.02
CA VAL A 74 -5.20 3.29 -2.02
C VAL A 74 -5.08 2.28 -3.16
N PHE A 75 -4.13 2.50 -4.06
CA PHE A 75 -3.85 1.56 -5.14
C PHE A 75 -2.89 0.47 -4.67
N VAL A 76 -3.26 -0.78 -4.95
CA VAL A 76 -2.47 -1.98 -4.63
C VAL A 76 -2.06 -2.64 -5.94
N PRO A 77 -0.87 -2.34 -6.48
CA PRO A 77 -0.37 -2.97 -7.70
C PRO A 77 -0.02 -4.44 -7.45
N GLN A 78 -0.39 -5.31 -8.37
CA GLN A 78 -0.15 -6.76 -8.28
C GLN A 78 1.32 -7.11 -8.12
N ASP A 79 2.20 -6.48 -8.89
CA ASP A 79 3.65 -6.72 -8.85
C ASP A 79 4.26 -6.38 -7.48
N PHE A 80 3.82 -5.29 -6.85
CA PHE A 80 4.23 -4.93 -5.49
C PHE A 80 3.66 -5.89 -4.44
N TRP A 81 2.39 -6.28 -4.58
CA TRP A 81 1.77 -7.25 -3.69
C TRP A 81 2.51 -8.60 -3.71
N MET A 82 2.84 -9.08 -4.91
CA MET A 82 3.52 -10.36 -5.09
C MET A 82 5.02 -10.29 -4.76
N GLY A 83 5.69 -9.20 -5.11
CA GLY A 83 7.14 -9.07 -4.97
C GLY A 83 7.59 -8.47 -3.63
N ARG A 84 6.75 -7.66 -2.97
CA ARG A 84 7.05 -6.96 -1.72
C ARG A 84 5.88 -7.01 -0.73
N GLY A 85 5.22 -8.16 -0.64
CA GLY A 85 3.96 -8.34 0.07
C GLY A 85 3.99 -7.90 1.55
N GLU A 86 5.06 -8.18 2.29
CA GLU A 86 5.17 -7.76 3.69
C GLU A 86 5.16 -6.24 3.83
N MET A 87 5.94 -5.54 3.01
CA MET A 87 5.97 -4.07 3.00
C MET A 87 4.61 -3.49 2.63
N VAL A 88 3.96 -4.03 1.59
CA VAL A 88 2.65 -3.55 1.14
C VAL A 88 1.59 -3.76 2.22
N ARG A 89 1.53 -4.94 2.85
CA ARG A 89 0.61 -5.22 3.96
C ARG A 89 0.80 -4.25 5.13
N LYS A 90 2.04 -3.97 5.54
CA LYS A 90 2.34 -2.98 6.59
C LYS A 90 1.90 -1.57 6.21
N ARG A 91 2.10 -1.16 4.96
CA ARG A 91 1.61 0.13 4.46
C ARG A 91 0.09 0.21 4.45
N LEU A 92 -0.60 -0.87 4.06
CA LEU A 92 -2.05 -0.93 4.12
C LEU A 92 -2.56 -0.80 5.56
N LEU A 93 -1.96 -1.51 6.53
CA LEU A 93 -2.30 -1.38 7.94
C LEU A 93 -2.15 0.06 8.45
N ALA A 94 -1.10 0.77 8.02
CA ALA A 94 -0.95 2.18 8.34
C ALA A 94 -2.07 3.05 7.73
N GLN A 95 -2.43 2.80 6.47
CA GLN A 95 -3.52 3.50 5.78
C GLN A 95 -4.90 3.20 6.41
N LEU A 96 -5.07 1.99 6.94
CA LEU A 96 -6.28 1.51 7.61
C LEU A 96 -6.31 1.87 9.12
N GLY A 97 -5.36 2.68 9.61
CA GLY A 97 -5.36 3.21 10.97
C GLY A 97 -4.91 2.23 12.07
N ARG A 98 -4.24 1.12 11.70
CA ARG A 98 -3.77 0.11 12.67
C ARG A 98 -2.47 0.49 13.37
N PHE A 99 -1.74 1.51 12.90
CA PHE A 99 -0.49 1.93 13.50
C PHE A 99 -0.69 3.05 14.52
N ARG A 100 0.01 2.92 15.63
CA ARG A 100 0.06 3.98 16.64
C ARG A 100 0.85 5.17 16.09
N PRO A 101 0.31 6.40 16.14
CA PRO A 101 1.04 7.59 15.73
C PRO A 101 2.20 7.85 16.69
N VAL A 102 3.36 8.18 16.14
CA VAL A 102 4.54 8.61 16.89
C VAL A 102 4.81 10.08 16.56
N PHE A 103 4.78 10.95 17.57
CA PHE A 103 5.07 12.36 17.38
C PHE A 103 6.58 12.58 17.28
N ALA A 104 7.02 13.38 16.31
CA ALA A 104 8.44 13.70 16.09
C ALA A 104 9.18 14.19 17.34
N ARG A 105 8.49 14.96 18.21
CA ARG A 105 9.05 15.44 19.49
C ARG A 105 9.42 14.32 20.48
N ASN A 106 8.87 13.12 20.29
CA ASN A 106 9.14 11.95 21.13
C ASN A 106 10.20 11.02 20.52
N THR A 107 10.89 11.49 19.48
CA THR A 107 11.92 10.73 18.77
C THR A 107 13.26 11.43 18.87
N VAL A 108 14.32 10.62 18.75
CA VAL A 108 15.69 11.11 18.69
C VAL A 108 16.23 10.90 17.28
N VAL A 109 16.82 11.97 16.70
CA VAL A 109 17.46 11.88 15.39
C VAL A 109 18.93 11.52 15.57
N ARG A 110 19.39 10.45 14.91
CA ARG A 110 20.82 10.09 14.88
C ARG A 110 21.31 9.82 13.47
N ARG A 111 22.59 10.03 13.25
CA ARG A 111 23.24 9.64 12.00
C ARG A 111 23.34 8.12 11.91
N LEU A 112 23.07 7.59 10.71
CA LEU A 112 23.11 6.16 10.42
C LEU A 112 24.28 5.81 9.50
N SER A 113 24.81 4.61 9.64
CA SER A 113 25.73 4.01 8.68
C SER A 113 25.01 3.58 7.40
N LYS A 114 25.79 3.36 6.35
CA LYS A 114 25.23 2.83 5.08
C LYS A 114 24.60 1.44 5.27
N PRO A 115 25.21 0.46 5.96
CA PRO A 115 24.59 -0.85 6.18
C PRO A 115 23.26 -0.78 6.95
N GLU A 116 23.16 0.03 8.00
CA GLU A 116 21.92 0.19 8.77
C GLU A 116 20.79 0.76 7.88
N THR A 117 21.10 1.78 7.09
CA THR A 117 20.13 2.42 6.21
C THR A 117 19.73 1.50 5.05
N ALA A 118 20.70 0.83 4.41
CA ALA A 118 20.44 -0.09 3.32
C ALA A 118 19.52 -1.24 3.76
N GLY A 119 19.80 -1.88 4.91
CA GLY A 119 18.97 -2.94 5.44
C GLY A 119 17.53 -2.51 5.69
N PHE A 120 17.32 -1.32 6.23
CA PHE A 120 15.99 -0.77 6.44
C PHE A 120 15.29 -0.43 5.11
N LEU A 121 15.97 0.27 4.20
CA LEU A 121 15.37 0.70 2.93
C LEU A 121 15.10 -0.49 2.00
N ASP A 122 15.96 -1.51 1.98
CA ASP A 122 15.72 -2.71 1.18
C ASP A 122 14.52 -3.52 1.68
N ALA A 123 14.27 -3.52 2.99
CA ALA A 123 13.11 -4.17 3.57
C ALA A 123 11.80 -3.38 3.37
N TRP A 124 11.84 -2.06 3.53
CA TRP A 124 10.62 -1.25 3.72
C TRP A 124 10.38 -0.15 2.68
N HIS A 125 11.37 0.17 1.83
CA HIS A 125 11.20 1.16 0.77
C HIS A 125 10.90 0.50 -0.57
N SER A 126 10.01 1.11 -1.38
CA SER A 126 9.55 0.53 -2.65
C SER A 126 10.68 0.25 -3.64
N TYR A 127 11.70 1.10 -3.63
CA TYR A 127 12.85 1.02 -4.55
C TYR A 127 14.14 0.54 -3.87
N GLY A 128 14.08 0.12 -2.59
CA GLY A 128 15.24 -0.30 -1.83
C GLY A 128 16.16 0.86 -1.42
N ASP A 129 17.45 0.54 -1.20
CA ASP A 129 18.45 1.54 -0.80
C ASP A 129 18.72 2.54 -1.94
N ALA A 130 19.05 3.76 -1.55
CA ALA A 130 19.42 4.85 -2.46
C ALA A 130 20.79 5.42 -2.11
N THR A 131 21.52 5.91 -3.11
CA THR A 131 22.80 6.60 -2.89
C THR A 131 22.55 7.93 -2.18
N ALA A 132 23.09 8.06 -0.97
CA ALA A 132 22.99 9.27 -0.18
C ALA A 132 24.31 9.57 0.55
N ARG A 133 24.69 10.85 0.59
CA ARG A 133 25.89 11.31 1.31
C ARG A 133 25.68 11.33 2.81
N TYR A 134 24.47 11.67 3.25
CA TYR A 134 24.09 11.75 4.66
C TYR A 134 22.85 10.89 4.90
N ARG A 135 22.84 10.18 6.02
CA ARG A 135 21.79 9.26 6.42
C ARG A 135 21.42 9.49 7.87
N TYR A 136 20.15 9.70 8.15
CA TYR A 136 19.63 9.94 9.49
C TYR A 136 18.40 9.08 9.73
N GLY A 137 18.23 8.61 10.96
CA GLY A 137 17.04 7.89 11.40
C GLY A 137 16.42 8.58 12.62
N MET A 138 15.13 8.37 12.79
CA MET A 138 14.36 8.79 13.95
C MET A 138 14.01 7.55 14.78
N PHE A 139 14.24 7.59 16.10
CA PHE A 139 14.06 6.48 17.03
C PHE A 139 13.23 6.89 18.25
#